data_2e804b69837ff2b25064d6fca8f6b1cc
#
_entry.id   2e804b69837ff2b25064d6fca8f6b1cc
#
_cell.length_a   1.000
_cell.length_b   1.000
_cell.length_c   1.000
_cell.angle_alpha   90.00
_cell.angle_beta   90.00
_cell.angle_gamma   90.00
#
_symmetry.space_group_name_H-M   'P 1'
#
loop_
_entity.id
_entity.type
_entity.pdbx_description
1 polymer ?
#
loop_
_entity_poly.entity_id
_entity_poly.type
_entity_poly.pdbx_seq_one_letter_code
_entity_poly.pdbx_strand_id
1 'polypeptide(L)'
;LSSSSAASDVYKRQHVYYMRMLKPRWKTGELKLCPEGFHPNLTFRNVPHYWALCVSKTIPEDVEAMKEKMKPEMEDFHQQVRSGKYDLIIADEINYCIHRELISLEKALEIVDDRPSHVELVFTGRHAKPELIEKADLVTEMRKVKHHFDQGIRARIGIEF
;
A
#
# COMPACT_ATOMS: atom_id res chain seq x y z
N LEU A 1 -10.08 4.23 -1.89
CA LEU A 1 -9.48 4.63 -3.19
C LEU A 1 -8.66 3.52 -3.89
N SER A 2 -7.95 2.65 -3.18
CA SER A 2 -6.92 1.81 -3.77
C SER A 2 -7.41 0.81 -4.83
N SER A 3 -8.39 -0.04 -4.53
CA SER A 3 -8.78 -1.11 -5.46
C SER A 3 -9.66 -0.62 -6.62
N SER A 4 -10.55 0.33 -6.37
CA SER A 4 -11.43 0.87 -7.43
C SER A 4 -10.67 1.75 -8.44
N SER A 5 -9.69 2.53 -8.00
CA SER A 5 -8.83 3.31 -8.89
C SER A 5 -7.99 2.42 -9.79
N ALA A 6 -7.32 1.40 -9.22
CA ALA A 6 -6.54 0.45 -10.00
C ALA A 6 -7.39 -0.27 -11.06
N ALA A 7 -8.60 -0.72 -10.71
CA ALA A 7 -9.51 -1.36 -11.67
C ALA A 7 -9.96 -0.40 -12.79
N SER A 8 -10.22 0.88 -12.48
CA SER A 8 -10.59 1.88 -13.48
C SER A 8 -9.46 2.13 -14.48
N ASP A 9 -8.22 2.20 -14.01
CA ASP A 9 -7.08 2.51 -14.87
C ASP A 9 -6.67 1.32 -15.73
N VAL A 10 -6.76 0.09 -15.21
CA VAL A 10 -6.62 -1.12 -16.01
C VAL A 10 -7.67 -1.17 -17.14
N TYR A 11 -8.91 -0.77 -16.88
CA TYR A 11 -9.96 -0.69 -17.91
C TYR A 11 -9.61 0.33 -19.03
N LYS A 12 -8.90 1.39 -18.69
CA LYS A 12 -8.38 2.38 -19.67
C LYS A 12 -7.14 1.92 -20.43
N ARG A 13 -6.73 0.66 -20.29
CA ARG A 13 -5.49 0.07 -20.84
C ARG A 13 -4.19 0.66 -20.26
N GLN A 14 -4.25 1.30 -19.10
CA GLN A 14 -3.08 1.75 -18.38
C GLN A 14 -2.39 0.58 -17.70
N HIS A 15 -1.06 0.67 -17.54
CA HIS A 15 -0.29 -0.32 -16.79
C HIS A 15 -0.24 0.10 -15.33
N VAL A 16 -0.71 -0.78 -14.47
CA VAL A 16 -0.84 -0.53 -13.04
C VAL A 16 0.07 -1.47 -12.25
N TYR A 17 0.83 -0.90 -11.31
CA TYR A 17 1.53 -1.66 -10.29
C TYR A 17 0.86 -1.43 -8.93
N TYR A 18 0.44 -2.49 -8.29
CA TYR A 18 -0.22 -2.44 -7.00
C TYR A 18 0.57 -3.24 -5.97
N MET A 19 1.21 -2.56 -5.03
CA MET A 19 1.92 -3.15 -3.92
C MET A 19 1.06 -3.09 -2.66
N ARG A 20 0.78 -4.25 -2.09
CA ARG A 20 -0.02 -4.39 -0.89
C ARG A 20 0.84 -4.79 0.30
N MET A 21 0.80 -3.98 1.36
CA MET A 21 1.57 -4.19 2.59
C MET A 21 0.66 -4.51 3.78
N LEU A 22 1.22 -5.11 4.82
CA LEU A 22 0.59 -5.31 6.14
C LEU A 22 -0.74 -6.09 6.14
N LYS A 23 -1.11 -6.72 5.05
CA LYS A 23 -2.34 -7.51 4.98
C LYS A 23 -2.00 -8.99 4.99
N PRO A 24 -2.73 -9.81 5.78
CA PRO A 24 -2.49 -11.25 5.82
C PRO A 24 -2.74 -11.89 4.45
N ARG A 25 -2.14 -13.06 4.23
CA ARG A 25 -2.45 -13.91 3.05
C ARG A 25 -3.86 -14.52 3.08
N TRP A 26 -4.76 -13.98 3.88
CA TRP A 26 -6.13 -14.46 3.89
C TRP A 26 -6.75 -14.24 2.52
N LYS A 27 -7.69 -15.12 2.18
CA LYS A 27 -8.45 -15.09 0.94
C LYS A 27 -9.36 -13.85 0.92
N THR A 28 -8.76 -12.67 0.81
CA THR A 28 -9.52 -11.43 0.57
C THR A 28 -10.04 -11.44 -0.86
N GLY A 29 -11.09 -10.66 -1.10
CA GLY A 29 -11.74 -10.59 -2.41
C GLY A 29 -10.75 -10.28 -3.52
N GLU A 30 -9.85 -9.31 -3.31
CA GLU A 30 -8.85 -8.92 -4.29
C GLU A 30 -7.82 -10.02 -4.60
N LEU A 31 -7.42 -10.85 -3.62
CA LEU A 31 -6.52 -11.98 -3.86
C LEU A 31 -7.19 -13.12 -4.64
N LYS A 32 -8.51 -13.23 -4.57
CA LYS A 32 -9.26 -14.19 -5.38
C LYS A 32 -9.45 -13.69 -6.80
N LEU A 33 -9.62 -12.38 -6.95
CA LEU A 33 -9.86 -11.73 -8.24
C LEU A 33 -8.57 -11.42 -8.99
N CYS A 34 -7.44 -11.28 -8.26
CA CYS A 34 -6.13 -10.94 -8.83
C CYS A 34 -5.10 -12.05 -8.53
N PRO A 35 -5.32 -13.32 -8.95
CA PRO A 35 -4.21 -14.24 -9.01
C PRO A 35 -3.14 -13.70 -9.95
N GLU A 36 -1.88 -14.07 -9.75
CA GLU A 36 -0.79 -13.66 -10.65
C GLU A 36 -1.22 -13.90 -12.12
N GLY A 37 -1.16 -12.84 -12.94
CA GLY A 37 -1.57 -12.91 -14.35
C GLY A 37 -3.07 -12.72 -14.64
N PHE A 38 -3.87 -12.30 -13.66
CA PHE A 38 -5.31 -12.05 -13.87
C PHE A 38 -5.60 -11.01 -14.97
N HIS A 39 -4.78 -9.99 -15.07
CA HIS A 39 -4.90 -8.97 -16.12
C HIS A 39 -3.52 -8.57 -16.66
N PRO A 40 -3.34 -8.52 -17.98
CA PRO A 40 -2.01 -8.25 -18.57
C PRO A 40 -1.44 -6.88 -18.18
N ASN A 41 -2.29 -5.93 -17.81
CA ASN A 41 -1.88 -4.58 -17.45
C ASN A 41 -1.84 -4.35 -15.92
N LEU A 42 -2.05 -5.37 -15.10
CA LEU A 42 -1.99 -5.25 -13.65
C LEU A 42 -0.89 -6.14 -13.08
N THR A 43 0.13 -5.53 -12.53
CA THR A 43 1.15 -6.19 -11.73
C THR A 43 0.76 -6.07 -10.26
N PHE A 44 0.51 -7.20 -9.62
CA PHE A 44 0.14 -7.26 -8.21
C PHE A 44 1.29 -7.83 -7.38
N ARG A 45 1.78 -7.05 -6.41
CA ARG A 45 2.81 -7.48 -5.46
C ARG A 45 2.22 -7.50 -4.05
N ASN A 46 2.19 -8.66 -3.43
CA ASN A 46 1.84 -8.79 -2.02
C ASN A 46 3.12 -8.95 -1.20
N VAL A 47 3.40 -7.98 -0.32
CA VAL A 47 4.52 -8.06 0.61
C VAL A 47 4.07 -8.85 1.83
N PRO A 48 4.59 -10.06 2.02
CA PRO A 48 4.10 -10.97 3.04
C PRO A 48 4.54 -10.58 4.46
N HIS A 49 3.70 -10.89 5.44
CA HIS A 49 4.07 -11.26 6.82
C HIS A 49 4.17 -10.21 7.94
N TYR A 50 3.54 -9.02 7.79
CA TYR A 50 3.61 -8.04 8.90
C TYR A 50 2.26 -7.76 9.57
N TRP A 51 1.30 -8.69 9.43
CA TRP A 51 -0.04 -8.56 9.98
C TRP A 51 -0.07 -8.37 11.51
N ALA A 52 0.83 -9.00 12.24
CA ALA A 52 0.93 -8.84 13.69
C ALA A 52 1.06 -7.37 14.13
N LEU A 53 1.69 -6.52 13.31
CA LEU A 53 1.81 -5.08 13.55
C LEU A 53 0.48 -4.31 13.40
N CYS A 54 -0.44 -4.81 12.57
CA CYS A 54 -1.74 -4.17 12.38
C CYS A 54 -2.69 -4.40 13.55
N VAL A 55 -2.56 -5.53 14.26
CA VAL A 55 -3.52 -5.99 15.28
C VAL A 55 -2.98 -5.82 16.69
N SER A 56 -1.69 -5.92 16.89
CA SER A 56 -1.05 -5.81 18.20
C SER A 56 -0.74 -4.36 18.54
N LYS A 57 -1.14 -3.94 19.74
CA LYS A 57 -0.67 -2.68 20.35
C LYS A 57 0.79 -2.77 20.81
N THR A 58 1.30 -3.98 20.99
CA THR A 58 2.69 -4.27 21.34
C THR A 58 3.53 -4.37 20.07
N ILE A 59 4.69 -3.72 20.10
CA ILE A 59 5.71 -3.87 19.06
C ILE A 59 6.25 -5.32 19.22
N PRO A 60 6.20 -6.16 18.18
CA PRO A 60 6.82 -7.49 18.25
C PRO A 60 8.30 -7.37 18.57
N GLU A 61 8.84 -8.37 19.27
CA GLU A 61 10.26 -8.43 19.66
C GLU A 61 11.23 -8.43 18.46
N ASP A 62 10.72 -8.50 17.23
CA ASP A 62 11.50 -8.69 15.99
C ASP A 62 11.27 -7.57 14.95
N VAL A 63 11.08 -6.33 15.40
CA VAL A 63 10.89 -5.18 14.49
C VAL A 63 12.12 -4.96 13.58
N GLU A 64 13.33 -5.17 14.11
CA GLU A 64 14.54 -5.00 13.30
C GLU A 64 14.64 -6.06 12.21
N ALA A 65 14.30 -7.32 12.48
CA ALA A 65 14.23 -8.33 11.43
C ALA A 65 13.16 -8.01 10.37
N MET A 66 12.08 -7.35 10.78
CA MET A 66 11.06 -6.89 9.83
C MET A 66 11.57 -5.75 8.96
N LYS A 67 12.29 -4.77 9.52
CA LYS A 67 12.94 -3.70 8.78
C LYS A 67 13.90 -4.27 7.73
N GLU A 68 14.75 -5.22 8.13
CA GLU A 68 15.70 -5.86 7.21
C GLU A 68 14.98 -6.56 6.02
N LYS A 69 13.88 -7.23 6.27
CA LYS A 69 13.07 -7.86 5.22
C LYS A 69 12.33 -6.84 4.34
N MET A 70 12.01 -5.67 4.87
CA MET A 70 11.33 -4.62 4.11
C MET A 70 12.29 -3.89 3.15
N LYS A 71 13.57 -3.79 3.48
CA LYS A 71 14.56 -3.10 2.65
C LYS A 71 14.58 -3.58 1.19
N PRO A 72 14.75 -4.88 0.88
CA PRO A 72 14.75 -5.35 -0.50
C PRO A 72 13.41 -5.14 -1.21
N GLU A 73 12.29 -5.23 -0.50
CA GLU A 73 10.97 -4.97 -1.08
C GLU A 73 10.81 -3.50 -1.46
N MET A 74 11.34 -2.59 -0.65
CA MET A 74 11.31 -1.15 -0.94
C MET A 74 12.29 -0.76 -2.04
N GLU A 75 13.41 -1.45 -2.15
CA GLU A 75 14.35 -1.23 -3.25
C GLU A 75 13.75 -1.69 -4.59
N ASP A 76 13.12 -2.87 -4.61
CA ASP A 76 12.37 -3.33 -5.80
C ASP A 76 11.25 -2.34 -6.17
N PHE A 77 10.46 -1.91 -5.17
CA PHE A 77 9.40 -0.92 -5.38
C PHE A 77 9.94 0.38 -5.99
N HIS A 78 11.04 0.90 -5.46
CA HIS A 78 11.69 2.09 -5.99
C HIS A 78 12.14 1.91 -7.45
N GLN A 79 12.70 0.75 -7.78
CA GLN A 79 13.07 0.42 -9.17
C GLN A 79 11.82 0.36 -10.08
N GLN A 80 10.70 -0.17 -9.61
CA GLN A 80 9.44 -0.15 -10.38
C GLN A 80 8.96 1.28 -10.64
N VAL A 81 9.04 2.17 -9.63
CA VAL A 81 8.69 3.59 -9.79
C VAL A 81 9.60 4.25 -10.85
N ARG A 82 10.91 4.10 -10.72
CA ARG A 82 11.89 4.69 -11.64
C ARG A 82 11.82 4.13 -13.05
N SER A 83 11.34 2.91 -13.21
CA SER A 83 11.31 2.23 -14.52
C SER A 83 10.45 2.95 -15.56
N GLY A 84 9.49 3.75 -15.13
CA GLY A 84 8.52 4.42 -16.01
C GLY A 84 7.62 3.48 -16.81
N LYS A 85 7.57 2.19 -16.44
CA LYS A 85 6.76 1.17 -17.13
C LYS A 85 5.27 1.27 -16.83
N TYR A 86 4.94 1.88 -15.70
CA TYR A 86 3.58 1.95 -15.19
C TYR A 86 3.03 3.36 -15.29
N ASP A 87 1.77 3.46 -15.62
CA ASP A 87 1.04 4.73 -15.60
C ASP A 87 0.56 5.08 -14.19
N LEU A 88 0.22 4.04 -13.41
CA LEU A 88 -0.22 4.18 -12.02
C LEU A 88 0.51 3.18 -11.12
N ILE A 89 1.05 3.67 -10.01
CA ILE A 89 1.67 2.86 -8.97
C ILE A 89 0.98 3.15 -7.64
N ILE A 90 0.52 2.09 -6.96
CA ILE A 90 -0.16 2.19 -5.68
C ILE A 90 0.63 1.43 -4.62
N ALA A 91 0.99 2.10 -3.54
CA ALA A 91 1.56 1.49 -2.34
C ALA A 91 0.53 1.51 -1.21
N ASP A 92 -0.16 0.39 -1.03
CA ASP A 92 -1.23 0.27 -0.04
C ASP A 92 -0.68 0.02 1.36
N GLU A 93 -1.09 0.84 2.34
CA GLU A 93 -0.64 0.87 3.74
C GLU A 93 0.82 1.36 3.94
N ILE A 94 1.47 1.99 2.96
CA ILE A 94 2.84 2.49 3.10
C ILE A 94 2.96 3.55 4.21
N ASN A 95 1.96 4.44 4.35
CA ASN A 95 1.96 5.47 5.38
C ASN A 95 2.02 4.87 6.80
N TYR A 96 1.33 3.74 7.01
CA TYR A 96 1.38 3.04 8.28
C TYR A 96 2.71 2.32 8.49
N CYS A 97 3.34 1.78 7.43
CA CYS A 97 4.68 1.23 7.50
C CYS A 97 5.72 2.28 7.91
N ILE A 98 5.61 3.49 7.38
CA ILE A 98 6.48 4.62 7.75
C ILE A 98 6.21 5.05 9.21
N HIS A 99 4.94 5.15 9.61
CA HIS A 99 4.58 5.45 11.00
C HIS A 99 5.14 4.44 12.00
N ARG A 100 5.20 3.17 11.60
CA ARG A 100 5.77 2.07 12.43
C ARG A 100 7.29 1.90 12.24
N GLU A 101 7.93 2.82 11.53
CA GLU A 101 9.38 2.82 11.26
C GLU A 101 9.90 1.55 10.55
N LEU A 102 9.04 0.80 9.85
CA LEU A 102 9.44 -0.31 8.99
C LEU A 102 10.08 0.18 7.69
N ILE A 103 9.70 1.37 7.27
CA ILE A 103 10.25 2.10 6.12
C ILE A 103 10.67 3.46 6.64
N SER A 104 11.87 3.92 6.29
CA SER A 104 12.28 5.26 6.68
C SER A 104 11.53 6.33 5.86
N LEU A 105 11.31 7.49 6.46
CA LEU A 105 10.68 8.62 5.79
C LEU A 105 11.55 9.09 4.62
N GLU A 106 12.86 9.10 4.80
CA GLU A 106 13.83 9.51 3.77
C GLU A 106 13.69 8.63 2.52
N LYS A 107 13.57 7.29 2.69
CA LYS A 107 13.38 6.38 1.56
C LYS A 107 12.06 6.62 0.84
N ALA A 108 10.99 6.92 1.57
CA ALA A 108 9.71 7.25 0.98
C ALA A 108 9.76 8.56 0.19
N LEU A 109 10.42 9.59 0.71
CA LEU A 109 10.62 10.87 0.02
C LEU A 109 11.50 10.72 -1.22
N GLU A 110 12.58 9.93 -1.14
CA GLU A 110 13.43 9.59 -2.30
C GLU A 110 12.60 8.95 -3.42
N ILE A 111 11.72 8.01 -3.10
CA ILE A 111 10.83 7.36 -4.07
C ILE A 111 9.89 8.38 -4.74
N VAL A 112 9.35 9.31 -3.97
CA VAL A 112 8.48 10.37 -4.49
C VAL A 112 9.26 11.30 -5.43
N ASP A 113 10.47 11.68 -5.05
CA ASP A 113 11.32 12.59 -5.84
C ASP A 113 11.82 11.96 -7.14
N ASP A 114 12.08 10.67 -7.14
CA ASP A 114 12.57 9.92 -8.31
C ASP A 114 11.44 9.48 -9.27
N ARG A 115 10.19 9.81 -8.96
CA ARG A 115 9.05 9.46 -9.80
C ARG A 115 9.10 10.18 -11.17
N PRO A 116 9.04 9.45 -12.29
CA PRO A 116 8.87 10.09 -13.60
C PRO A 116 7.54 10.87 -13.66
N SER A 117 7.54 12.00 -14.35
CA SER A 117 6.41 12.95 -14.37
C SER A 117 5.09 12.37 -14.93
N HIS A 118 5.17 11.32 -15.76
CA HIS A 118 4.00 10.65 -16.33
C HIS A 118 3.41 9.56 -15.42
N VAL A 119 4.11 9.17 -14.35
CA VAL A 119 3.67 8.12 -13.43
C VAL A 119 2.83 8.73 -12.32
N GLU A 120 1.61 8.28 -12.16
CA GLU A 120 0.79 8.59 -10.99
C GLU A 120 1.20 7.69 -9.82
N LEU A 121 1.57 8.29 -8.68
CA LEU A 121 2.01 7.57 -7.49
C LEU A 121 1.03 7.80 -6.34
N VAL A 122 0.44 6.72 -5.82
CA VAL A 122 -0.56 6.78 -4.76
C VAL A 122 -0.05 6.06 -3.52
N PHE A 123 0.05 6.78 -2.41
CA PHE A 123 0.34 6.25 -1.09
C PHE A 123 -0.93 6.22 -0.25
N THR A 124 -1.26 5.07 0.33
CA THR A 124 -2.39 4.95 1.24
C THR A 124 -1.96 4.56 2.64
N GLY A 125 -2.88 4.65 3.58
CA GLY A 125 -2.65 4.22 4.96
C GLY A 125 -2.88 5.34 5.97
N ARG A 126 -2.85 4.95 7.24
CA ARG A 126 -3.03 5.87 8.38
C ARG A 126 -1.72 6.54 8.77
N HIS A 127 -1.82 7.69 9.42
CA HIS A 127 -0.69 8.40 10.02
C HIS A 127 0.35 8.88 8.99
N ALA A 128 -0.10 9.38 7.84
CA ALA A 128 0.79 10.01 6.87
C ALA A 128 1.63 11.10 7.54
N LYS A 129 2.93 11.12 7.24
CA LYS A 129 3.85 12.11 7.78
C LYS A 129 3.61 13.48 7.12
N PRO A 130 3.74 14.59 7.87
CA PRO A 130 3.55 15.94 7.32
C PRO A 130 4.39 16.22 6.07
N GLU A 131 5.61 15.71 6.03
CA GLU A 131 6.54 15.90 4.91
C GLU A 131 6.05 15.24 3.61
N LEU A 132 5.37 14.08 3.72
CA LEU A 132 4.72 13.43 2.56
C LEU A 132 3.46 14.19 2.13
N ILE A 133 2.70 14.71 3.10
CA ILE A 133 1.51 15.52 2.83
C ILE A 133 1.90 16.81 2.09
N GLU A 134 2.99 17.45 2.49
CA GLU A 134 3.50 18.66 1.86
C GLU A 134 3.97 18.41 0.41
N LYS A 135 4.57 17.24 0.15
CA LYS A 135 5.03 16.86 -1.20
C LYS A 135 3.92 16.37 -2.13
N ALA A 136 2.78 16.00 -1.60
CA ALA A 136 1.70 15.43 -2.41
C ALA A 136 0.94 16.51 -3.18
N ASP A 137 0.64 16.25 -4.45
CA ASP A 137 -0.21 17.13 -5.28
C ASP A 137 -1.69 17.07 -4.85
N LEU A 138 -2.11 15.94 -4.28
CA LEU A 138 -3.48 15.71 -3.79
C LEU A 138 -3.47 14.88 -2.51
N VAL A 139 -4.17 15.39 -1.49
CA VAL A 139 -4.34 14.68 -0.21
C VAL A 139 -5.82 14.55 0.11
N THR A 140 -6.25 13.32 0.42
CA THR A 140 -7.61 13.03 0.88
C THR A 140 -7.55 12.36 2.26
N GLU A 141 -8.16 12.99 3.27
CA GLU A 141 -8.33 12.40 4.58
C GLU A 141 -9.67 11.67 4.69
N MET A 142 -9.61 10.36 4.96
CA MET A 142 -10.79 9.53 5.23
C MET A 142 -11.09 9.52 6.73
N ARG A 143 -11.95 10.42 7.17
CA ARG A 143 -12.29 10.59 8.59
C ARG A 143 -13.37 9.60 9.02
N LYS A 144 -13.09 8.81 10.06
CA LYS A 144 -14.08 7.94 10.69
C LYS A 144 -15.11 8.78 11.44
N VAL A 145 -16.30 8.96 10.90
CA VAL A 145 -17.43 9.61 11.56
C VAL A 145 -18.18 8.60 12.44
N LYS A 146 -18.43 7.41 11.92
CA LYS A 146 -19.10 6.30 12.59
C LYS A 146 -18.57 4.98 12.06
N HIS A 147 -18.40 3.98 12.91
CA HIS A 147 -17.94 2.66 12.49
C HIS A 147 -18.67 1.55 13.26
N HIS A 148 -19.11 0.51 12.56
CA HIS A 148 -19.81 -0.62 13.16
C HIS A 148 -18.96 -1.40 14.18
N PHE A 149 -17.65 -1.40 14.02
CA PHE A 149 -16.72 -2.01 14.99
C PHE A 149 -16.81 -1.38 16.37
N ASP A 150 -17.08 -0.07 16.46
CA ASP A 150 -17.28 0.63 17.75
C ASP A 150 -18.55 0.16 18.46
N GLN A 151 -19.45 -0.54 17.74
CA GLN A 151 -20.66 -1.18 18.26
C GLN A 151 -20.46 -2.69 18.52
N GLY A 152 -19.22 -3.20 18.46
CA GLY A 152 -18.91 -4.62 18.66
C GLY A 152 -19.22 -5.52 17.45
N ILE A 153 -19.60 -4.97 16.31
CA ILE A 153 -19.85 -5.74 15.08
C ILE A 153 -18.51 -6.07 14.44
N ARG A 154 -18.24 -7.37 14.29
CA ARG A 154 -17.01 -7.86 13.69
C ARG A 154 -17.07 -7.73 12.16
N ALA A 155 -15.89 -7.73 11.54
CA ALA A 155 -15.71 -7.76 10.09
C ALA A 155 -16.40 -9.01 9.48
N ARG A 156 -17.03 -8.84 8.32
CA ARG A 156 -17.84 -9.87 7.63
C ARG A 156 -17.20 -10.24 6.30
N ILE A 157 -17.29 -11.53 5.98
CA ILE A 157 -16.81 -12.06 4.68
C ILE A 157 -17.62 -11.44 3.54
N GLY A 158 -16.93 -10.96 2.51
CA GLY A 158 -17.54 -10.37 1.33
C GLY A 158 -17.98 -8.89 1.49
N ILE A 159 -17.79 -8.31 2.69
CA ILE A 159 -18.08 -6.90 2.98
C ILE A 159 -16.77 -6.17 3.38
N GLU A 160 -16.15 -6.57 4.48
CA GLU A 160 -14.91 -5.95 4.96
C GLU A 160 -13.65 -6.76 4.60
N PHE A 161 -13.78 -8.03 4.18
CA PHE A 161 -12.67 -8.86 3.68
C PHE A 161 -13.11 -9.99 2.74
#